data_5910853bb16f159588a81f7d858264cc
#
_entry.id   5910853bb16f159588a81f7d858264cc
#
_cell.length_a   1.000
_cell.length_b   1.000
_cell.length_c   1.000
_cell.angle_alpha   90.00
_cell.angle_beta   90.00
_cell.angle_gamma   90.00
#
_symmetry.space_group_name_H-M   'P 1'
#
loop_
_entity.id
_entity.type
_entity.pdbx_description
1 polymer ?
#
loop_
_entity_poly.entity_id
_entity_poly.type
_entity_poly.pdbx_seq_one_letter_code
_entity_poly.pdbx_strand_id
1 'polypeptide(L)'
;LYFDTYMASEGFFAYQATPKSTGMRLMTGNQIFFEFVPFNSEYFDENGELIHPNKAFTISEVKEGIDYALVITTNAGLWRYLIGDLVRFVDLEAHEIIISGRIKQFLSLCGEHLSLDNINQALMKVAKSQKIEISEYTLFADEDSQNHHW
;
A
#
# COMPACT_ATOMS: atom_id res chain seq x y z
N LEU A 1 -1.06 24.60 11.34
CA LEU A 1 -0.85 23.96 10.06
C LEU A 1 -0.14 22.64 10.31
N TYR A 2 -0.70 21.53 9.83
CA TYR A 2 -0.11 20.18 9.94
C TYR A 2 0.29 19.72 8.55
N PHE A 3 1.37 18.94 8.48
CA PHE A 3 1.85 18.30 7.27
C PHE A 3 2.04 16.81 7.52
N ASP A 4 1.58 16.00 6.62
CA ASP A 4 1.78 14.56 6.70
C ASP A 4 3.22 14.20 6.35
N THR A 5 3.73 13.19 7.06
CA THR A 5 5.06 12.63 6.82
C THR A 5 5.00 11.11 6.83
N TYR A 6 5.79 10.50 5.97
CA TYR A 6 5.99 9.07 5.93
C TYR A 6 7.39 8.72 6.40
N MET A 7 7.45 8.13 7.59
CA MET A 7 8.69 7.71 8.22
C MET A 7 8.51 6.33 8.89
N ALA A 8 9.59 5.59 8.96
CA ALA A 8 9.71 4.33 9.70
C ALA A 8 11.05 4.30 10.44
N SER A 9 11.32 3.23 11.18
CA SER A 9 12.65 3.01 11.81
C SER A 9 13.79 2.96 10.79
N GLU A 10 13.48 2.56 9.57
CA GLU A 10 14.40 2.39 8.45
C GLU A 10 14.75 3.70 7.74
N GLY A 11 13.93 4.74 7.91
CA GLY A 11 14.21 6.03 7.30
C GLY A 11 13.01 6.97 7.19
N PHE A 12 13.29 8.15 6.63
CA PHE A 12 12.30 9.17 6.29
C PHE A 12 12.04 9.13 4.78
N PHE A 13 10.83 8.79 4.36
CA PHE A 13 10.55 8.42 2.97
C PHE A 13 9.84 9.51 2.17
N ALA A 14 8.87 10.18 2.77
CA ALA A 14 8.09 11.19 2.08
C ALA A 14 7.51 12.24 3.03
N TYR A 15 7.12 13.38 2.48
CA TYR A 15 6.47 14.46 3.22
C TYR A 15 5.48 15.21 2.33
N GLN A 16 4.45 15.75 2.92
CA GLN A 16 3.51 16.64 2.24
C GLN A 16 4.20 17.96 1.90
N ALA A 17 4.42 18.24 0.63
CA ALA A 17 5.21 19.40 0.19
C ALA A 17 4.44 20.73 0.34
N THR A 18 3.13 20.71 0.19
CA THR A 18 2.25 21.88 0.35
C THR A 18 0.94 21.49 1.02
N PRO A 19 0.21 22.42 1.67
CA PRO A 19 -1.10 22.12 2.26
C PRO A 19 -2.17 21.69 1.25
N LYS A 20 -1.90 21.85 -0.05
CA LYS A 20 -2.81 21.48 -1.13
C LYS A 20 -2.44 20.15 -1.80
N SER A 21 -1.26 19.60 -1.48
CA SER A 21 -0.85 18.30 -2.02
C SER A 21 -1.81 17.22 -1.56
N THR A 22 -2.22 16.36 -2.49
CA THR A 22 -3.09 15.20 -2.22
C THR A 22 -2.32 14.00 -1.71
N GLY A 23 -0.99 14.03 -1.86
CA GLY A 23 -0.06 13.01 -1.39
C GLY A 23 1.19 13.59 -0.73
N MET A 24 2.10 12.72 -0.41
CA MET A 24 3.42 13.05 0.15
C MET A 24 4.48 12.86 -0.94
N ARG A 25 5.33 13.87 -1.12
CA ARG A 25 6.44 13.82 -2.07
C ARG A 25 7.53 12.88 -1.58
N LEU A 26 7.90 11.91 -2.40
CA LEU A 26 8.96 10.96 -2.13
C LEU A 26 10.33 11.66 -2.10
N MET A 27 11.14 11.34 -1.10
CA MET A 27 12.46 11.91 -0.91
C MET A 27 13.54 11.11 -1.66
N THR A 28 13.69 11.35 -2.94
CA THR A 28 14.65 10.63 -3.80
C THR A 28 16.12 11.01 -3.61
N GLY A 29 16.40 12.10 -2.87
CA GLY A 29 17.75 12.63 -2.67
C GLY A 29 18.39 12.30 -1.30
N ASN A 30 17.78 11.46 -0.47
CA ASN A 30 18.21 11.19 0.91
C ASN A 30 19.02 9.89 1.09
N GLN A 31 19.69 9.43 0.03
CA GLN A 31 20.51 8.20 0.00
C GLN A 31 19.72 6.90 0.23
N ILE A 32 18.42 6.94 -0.03
CA ILE A 32 17.58 5.76 -0.10
C ILE A 32 17.25 5.50 -1.56
N PHE A 33 17.53 4.31 -2.04
CA PHE A 33 17.08 3.83 -3.34
C PHE A 33 15.75 3.11 -3.19
N PHE A 34 14.74 3.57 -3.92
CA PHE A 34 13.38 3.06 -3.87
C PHE A 34 13.09 2.15 -5.05
N GLU A 35 12.53 0.98 -4.78
CA GLU A 35 11.97 0.06 -5.75
C GLU A 35 10.50 -0.21 -5.39
N PHE A 36 9.69 -0.49 -6.40
CA PHE A 36 8.24 -0.63 -6.28
C PHE A 36 7.82 -1.97 -6.90
N VAL A 37 7.16 -2.83 -6.12
CA VAL A 37 6.64 -4.11 -6.61
C VAL A 37 5.12 -4.03 -6.64
N PRO A 38 4.46 -4.19 -7.81
CA PRO A 38 3.01 -4.17 -7.89
C PRO A 38 2.40 -5.20 -6.93
N PHE A 39 1.43 -4.76 -6.13
CA PHE A 39 0.79 -5.64 -5.17
C PHE A 39 -0.41 -6.35 -5.81
N ASN A 40 -0.16 -7.54 -6.35
CA ASN A 40 -1.16 -8.42 -6.96
C ASN A 40 -0.66 -9.87 -6.94
N SER A 41 -1.53 -10.81 -7.37
CA SER A 41 -1.25 -12.25 -7.38
C SER A 41 -0.13 -12.70 -8.32
N GLU A 42 0.34 -11.85 -9.24
CA GLU A 42 1.53 -12.14 -10.05
C GLU A 42 2.83 -12.03 -9.24
N TYR A 43 2.86 -11.11 -8.26
CA TYR A 43 4.06 -10.78 -7.50
C TYR A 43 4.04 -11.29 -6.06
N PHE A 44 2.86 -11.48 -5.47
CA PHE A 44 2.69 -11.91 -4.08
C PHE A 44 1.78 -13.14 -4.00
N ASP A 45 2.14 -14.07 -3.12
CA ASP A 45 1.30 -15.21 -2.78
C ASP A 45 0.16 -14.83 -1.81
N GLU A 46 -0.67 -15.80 -1.44
CA GLU A 46 -1.81 -15.63 -0.53
C GLU A 46 -1.40 -15.20 0.89
N ASN A 47 -0.15 -15.46 1.28
CA ASN A 47 0.41 -15.07 2.57
C ASN A 47 1.06 -13.67 2.53
N GLY A 48 1.08 -13.02 1.36
CA GLY A 48 1.76 -11.75 1.14
C GLY A 48 3.27 -11.89 1.01
N GLU A 49 3.77 -13.08 0.68
CA GLU A 49 5.19 -13.29 0.42
C GLU A 49 5.51 -13.07 -1.06
N LEU A 50 6.67 -12.47 -1.31
CA LEU A 50 7.09 -12.06 -2.65
C LEU A 50 7.50 -13.28 -3.52
N ILE A 51 6.75 -13.56 -4.58
CA ILE A 51 7.00 -14.69 -5.49
C ILE A 51 8.23 -14.43 -6.37
N HIS A 52 8.40 -13.18 -6.81
CA HIS A 52 9.46 -12.77 -7.73
C HIS A 52 10.35 -11.68 -7.13
N PRO A 53 11.29 -12.00 -6.22
CA PRO A 53 12.10 -11.00 -5.51
C PRO A 53 12.98 -10.15 -6.43
N ASN A 54 13.24 -10.58 -7.66
CA ASN A 54 14.08 -9.87 -8.62
C ASN A 54 13.28 -8.94 -9.56
N LYS A 55 11.95 -8.98 -9.52
CA LYS A 55 11.10 -8.11 -10.33
C LYS A 55 10.64 -6.92 -9.48
N ALA A 56 11.12 -5.75 -9.79
CA ALA A 56 10.70 -4.49 -9.20
C ALA A 56 10.81 -3.37 -10.23
N PHE A 57 10.07 -2.30 -10.01
CA PHE A 57 10.03 -1.12 -10.86
C PHE A 57 10.78 0.03 -10.18
N THR A 58 11.45 0.83 -10.98
CA THR A 58 12.00 2.11 -10.54
C THR A 58 10.92 3.20 -10.58
N ILE A 59 11.20 4.35 -10.00
CA ILE A 59 10.27 5.48 -9.98
C ILE A 59 9.84 5.98 -11.38
N SER A 60 10.66 5.71 -12.41
CA SER A 60 10.35 6.08 -13.80
C SER A 60 9.41 5.09 -14.51
N GLU A 61 9.16 3.93 -13.91
CA GLU A 61 8.38 2.84 -14.51
C GLU A 61 7.02 2.65 -13.83
N VAL A 62 6.79 3.29 -12.69
CA VAL A 62 5.53 3.20 -11.94
C VAL A 62 4.38 3.90 -12.66
N LYS A 63 3.16 3.54 -12.29
CA LYS A 63 1.91 4.12 -12.81
C LYS A 63 1.03 4.62 -11.66
N GLU A 64 0.21 5.63 -11.93
CA GLU A 64 -0.80 6.09 -10.99
C GLU A 64 -1.88 5.04 -10.72
N GLY A 65 -2.44 5.07 -9.52
CA GLY A 65 -3.60 4.25 -9.16
C GLY A 65 -3.29 2.78 -8.87
N ILE A 66 -2.02 2.34 -8.99
CA ILE A 66 -1.59 0.98 -8.66
C ILE A 66 -0.99 0.99 -7.25
N ASP A 67 -1.33 -0.02 -6.46
CA ASP A 67 -0.70 -0.27 -5.17
C ASP A 67 0.63 -1.00 -5.37
N TYR A 68 1.68 -0.43 -4.80
CA TYR A 68 3.02 -0.98 -4.83
C TYR A 68 3.52 -1.26 -3.42
N ALA A 69 4.09 -2.43 -3.23
CA ALA A 69 4.91 -2.73 -2.06
C ALA A 69 6.24 -1.96 -2.17
N LEU A 70 6.59 -1.25 -1.10
CA LEU A 70 7.79 -0.44 -1.06
C LEU A 70 9.00 -1.27 -0.65
N VAL A 71 10.02 -1.27 -1.49
CA VAL A 71 11.31 -1.92 -1.27
C VAL A 71 12.39 -0.84 -1.22
N ILE A 72 13.27 -0.89 -0.25
CA ILE A 72 14.32 0.11 -0.08
C ILE A 72 15.72 -0.51 -0.01
N THR A 73 16.68 0.23 -0.50
CA THR A 73 18.11 0.01 -0.26
C THR A 73 18.69 1.28 0.36
N THR A 74 19.39 1.16 1.49
CA THR A 74 19.93 2.30 2.23
C THR A 74 21.45 2.18 2.41
N ASN A 75 22.11 3.32 2.59
CA ASN A 75 23.52 3.36 2.96
C ASN A 75 23.81 2.84 4.38
N ALA A 76 22.77 2.67 5.20
CA ALA A 76 22.87 2.06 6.54
C ALA A 76 22.97 0.52 6.51
N GLY A 77 22.94 -0.10 5.33
CA GLY A 77 23.14 -1.53 5.15
C GLY A 77 21.89 -2.35 4.87
N LEU A 78 20.73 -1.74 4.67
CA LEU A 78 19.56 -2.46 4.16
C LEU A 78 19.69 -2.65 2.65
N TRP A 79 19.57 -3.87 2.21
CA TRP A 79 19.60 -4.24 0.78
C TRP A 79 18.27 -4.83 0.37
N ARG A 80 17.57 -4.13 -0.54
CA ARG A 80 16.26 -4.53 -1.08
C ARG A 80 15.30 -5.02 0.01
N TYR A 81 15.20 -4.21 1.06
CA TYR A 81 14.37 -4.50 2.22
C TYR A 81 12.91 -4.15 1.93
N LEU A 82 12.01 -5.13 2.07
CA LEU A 82 10.58 -4.95 1.93
C LEU A 82 10.02 -4.35 3.22
N ILE A 83 9.58 -3.10 3.17
CA ILE A 83 9.06 -2.36 4.35
C ILE A 83 7.76 -2.97 4.87
N GLY A 84 6.97 -3.56 3.96
CA GLY A 84 5.65 -4.11 4.29
C GLY A 84 4.51 -3.11 4.13
N ASP A 85 4.79 -1.84 3.87
CA ASP A 85 3.79 -0.84 3.53
C ASP A 85 3.50 -0.84 2.03
N LEU A 86 2.27 -0.51 1.68
CA LEU A 86 1.82 -0.27 0.31
C LEU A 86 1.67 1.21 0.06
N VAL A 87 2.18 1.64 -1.07
CA VAL A 87 2.09 3.02 -1.53
C VAL A 87 1.42 3.07 -2.89
N ARG A 88 0.73 4.16 -3.16
CA ARG A 88 0.10 4.45 -4.45
C ARG A 88 0.51 5.83 -4.91
N PHE A 89 0.94 5.93 -6.17
CA PHE A 89 1.25 7.23 -6.77
C PHE A 89 -0.05 7.95 -7.13
N VAL A 90 -0.15 9.21 -6.70
CA VAL A 90 -1.27 10.12 -6.98
C VAL A 90 -0.85 11.26 -7.90
N ASP A 91 0.45 11.50 -8.04
CA ASP A 91 1.07 12.43 -8.98
C ASP A 91 2.47 11.93 -9.35
N LEU A 92 2.64 11.51 -10.60
CA LEU A 92 3.92 10.98 -11.09
C LEU A 92 4.95 12.08 -11.34
N GLU A 93 4.52 13.27 -11.74
CA GLU A 93 5.42 14.39 -12.03
C GLU A 93 6.04 14.94 -10.74
N ALA A 94 5.22 15.11 -9.71
CA ALA A 94 5.67 15.55 -8.40
C ALA A 94 6.21 14.41 -7.52
N HIS A 95 6.14 13.16 -7.99
CA HIS A 95 6.43 11.95 -7.22
C HIS A 95 5.67 11.89 -5.89
N GLU A 96 4.38 12.25 -5.91
CA GLU A 96 3.54 12.20 -4.72
C GLU A 96 2.90 10.83 -4.57
N ILE A 97 2.99 10.31 -3.35
CA ILE A 97 2.44 9.01 -2.95
C ILE A 97 1.49 9.16 -1.77
N ILE A 98 0.58 8.22 -1.64
CA ILE A 98 -0.17 7.97 -0.41
C ILE A 98 0.16 6.57 0.12
N ILE A 99 0.04 6.37 1.43
CA ILE A 99 0.07 5.03 2.02
C ILE A 99 -1.32 4.43 1.84
N SER A 100 -1.41 3.35 1.06
CA SER A 100 -2.67 2.69 0.73
C SER A 100 -2.97 1.48 1.62
N GLY A 101 -1.98 0.97 2.37
CA GLY A 101 -2.18 -0.15 3.28
C GLY A 101 -0.87 -0.82 3.70
N ARG A 102 -1.00 -2.07 4.18
CA ARG A 102 0.12 -2.95 4.54
C ARG A 102 -0.08 -4.33 3.97
N ILE A 103 1.00 -4.99 3.54
CA ILE A 103 0.99 -6.34 2.96
C ILE A 103 0.29 -7.36 3.88
N LYS A 104 0.53 -7.30 5.19
CA LYS A 104 -0.08 -8.22 6.17
C LYS A 104 -1.49 -7.83 6.63
N GLN A 105 -2.10 -6.80 6.06
CA GLN A 105 -3.46 -6.33 6.38
C GLN A 105 -4.45 -6.57 5.23
N PHE A 106 -4.18 -7.57 4.40
CA PHE A 106 -5.07 -7.97 3.32
C PHE A 106 -5.76 -9.28 3.67
N LEU A 107 -7.05 -9.34 3.33
CA LEU A 107 -7.75 -10.62 3.18
C LEU A 107 -7.52 -11.10 1.76
N SER A 108 -6.86 -12.24 1.63
CA SER A 108 -6.72 -12.93 0.34
C SER A 108 -7.77 -14.02 0.27
N LEU A 109 -8.60 -13.97 -0.75
CA LEU A 109 -9.57 -15.02 -1.06
C LEU A 109 -9.64 -15.19 -2.58
N CYS A 110 -9.55 -16.43 -3.05
CA CYS A 110 -9.66 -16.76 -4.47
C CYS A 110 -8.73 -15.96 -5.39
N GLY A 111 -7.53 -15.56 -4.92
CA GLY A 111 -6.56 -14.77 -5.70
C GLY A 111 -6.83 -13.28 -5.78
N GLU A 112 -7.84 -12.77 -5.07
CA GLU A 112 -8.07 -11.34 -4.91
C GLU A 112 -7.58 -10.84 -3.55
N HIS A 113 -6.96 -9.65 -3.56
CA HIS A 113 -6.46 -8.99 -2.35
C HIS A 113 -7.37 -7.83 -1.98
N LEU A 114 -8.14 -7.98 -0.91
CA LEU A 114 -8.96 -6.91 -0.35
C LEU A 114 -8.17 -6.11 0.68
N SER A 115 -7.89 -4.86 0.38
CA SER A 115 -7.25 -3.94 1.33
C SER A 115 -8.21 -3.50 2.43
N LEU A 116 -7.65 -3.20 3.60
CA LEU A 116 -8.43 -2.62 4.70
C LEU A 116 -9.15 -1.32 4.28
N ASP A 117 -8.53 -0.52 3.40
CA ASP A 117 -9.14 0.68 2.85
C ASP A 117 -10.36 0.39 1.98
N ASN A 118 -10.29 -0.61 1.09
CA ASN A 118 -11.43 -1.06 0.29
C ASN A 118 -12.59 -1.53 1.18
N ILE A 119 -12.28 -2.28 2.22
CA ILE A 119 -13.26 -2.78 3.19
C ILE A 119 -13.91 -1.60 3.93
N ASN A 120 -13.10 -0.68 4.46
CA ASN A 120 -13.60 0.51 5.14
C ASN A 120 -14.49 1.37 4.25
N GLN A 121 -14.08 1.61 3.01
CA GLN A 121 -14.89 2.38 2.05
C GLN A 121 -16.22 1.68 1.73
N ALA A 122 -16.22 0.36 1.57
CA ALA A 122 -17.45 -0.41 1.33
C ALA A 122 -18.38 -0.32 2.55
N LEU A 123 -17.86 -0.54 3.76
CA LEU A 123 -18.62 -0.44 5.01
C LEU A 123 -19.19 0.97 5.23
N MET A 124 -18.40 2.01 4.98
CA MET A 124 -18.89 3.40 5.07
C MET A 124 -20.01 3.71 4.08
N LYS A 125 -19.94 3.20 2.85
CA LYS A 125 -21.01 3.36 1.86
C LYS A 125 -22.30 2.66 2.33
N VAL A 126 -22.20 1.43 2.83
CA VAL A 126 -23.34 0.68 3.33
C VAL A 126 -23.91 1.35 4.57
N ALA A 127 -23.10 1.71 5.56
CA ALA A 127 -23.53 2.39 6.77
C ALA A 127 -24.31 3.67 6.46
N LYS A 128 -23.79 4.49 5.53
CA LYS A 128 -24.45 5.71 5.06
C LYS A 128 -25.78 5.41 4.35
N SER A 129 -25.83 4.38 3.52
CA SER A 129 -27.07 4.02 2.78
C SER A 129 -28.16 3.48 3.70
N GLN A 130 -27.79 2.71 4.71
CA GLN A 130 -28.68 2.09 5.70
C GLN A 130 -28.95 2.98 6.91
N LYS A 131 -28.27 4.14 7.02
CA LYS A 131 -28.34 5.06 8.18
C LYS A 131 -28.02 4.37 9.51
N ILE A 132 -27.03 3.47 9.48
CA ILE A 132 -26.51 2.80 10.68
C ILE A 132 -25.11 3.30 11.00
N GLU A 133 -24.69 3.15 12.25
CA GLU A 133 -23.33 3.42 12.70
C GLU A 133 -22.64 2.09 12.99
N ILE A 134 -21.44 1.89 12.42
CA ILE A 134 -20.60 0.71 12.65
C ILE A 134 -19.41 1.19 13.48
N SER A 135 -19.38 0.81 14.77
CA SER A 135 -18.31 1.21 15.68
C SER A 135 -17.09 0.29 15.60
N GLU A 136 -17.33 -1.01 15.48
CA GLU A 136 -16.28 -2.04 15.37
C GLU A 136 -16.76 -3.18 14.48
N TYR A 137 -15.81 -3.82 13.77
CA TYR A 137 -16.10 -5.00 12.97
C TYR A 137 -14.90 -5.94 12.94
N THR A 138 -15.15 -7.20 12.66
CA THR A 138 -14.14 -8.21 12.37
C THR A 138 -14.49 -8.88 11.05
N LEU A 139 -13.52 -8.99 10.16
CA LEU A 139 -13.63 -9.70 8.91
C LEU A 139 -12.70 -10.91 8.90
N PHE A 140 -13.18 -11.99 8.40
CA PHE A 140 -12.37 -13.17 8.11
C PHE A 140 -12.78 -13.76 6.75
N ALA A 141 -11.84 -14.41 6.10
CA ALA A 141 -12.09 -15.15 4.87
C ALA A 141 -12.56 -16.55 5.23
N ASP A 142 -13.70 -16.98 4.68
CA ASP A 142 -14.22 -18.34 4.83
C ASP A 142 -14.18 -19.04 3.47
N GLU A 143 -13.38 -20.10 3.38
CA GLU A 143 -13.32 -20.99 2.22
C GLU A 143 -14.28 -22.15 2.42
N ASP A 144 -15.56 -21.93 2.18
CA ASP A 144 -16.46 -23.07 2.07
C ASP A 144 -16.37 -23.66 0.66
N SER A 145 -16.05 -24.95 0.57
CA SER A 145 -15.71 -25.67 -0.67
C SER A 145 -16.82 -25.75 -1.72
N GLN A 146 -17.99 -25.17 -1.46
CA GLN A 146 -19.14 -25.18 -2.37
C GLN A 146 -19.67 -23.78 -2.75
N ASN A 147 -19.33 -22.73 -2.03
CA ASN A 147 -19.76 -21.36 -2.35
C ASN A 147 -18.70 -20.37 -1.86
N HIS A 148 -18.05 -19.69 -2.78
CA HIS A 148 -17.21 -18.56 -2.44
C HIS A 148 -18.08 -17.38 -1.99
N HIS A 149 -18.21 -17.16 -0.68
CA HIS A 149 -18.93 -16.03 -0.11
C HIS A 149 -17.97 -15.10 0.61
N TRP A 150 -18.21 -13.79 0.37
CA TRP A 150 -17.58 -12.70 1.09
C TRP A 150 -18.35 -12.38 2.38
#